data_581ac95ba472978d5872467898ce1687
#
_entry.id   581ac95ba472978d5872467898ce1687
#
_cell.length_a   1.000
_cell.length_b   1.000
_cell.length_c   1.000
_cell.angle_alpha   90.00
_cell.angle_beta   90.00
_cell.angle_gamma   90.00
#
_symmetry.space_group_name_H-M   'P 1'
#
loop_
_entity.id
_entity.type
_entity.pdbx_description
1 polymer ?
#
loop_
_entity_poly.entity_id
_entity_poly.type
_entity_poly.pdbx_seq_one_letter_code
_entity_poly.pdbx_strand_id
1 'polypeptide(L)'
;MRIRIVVGGKLDNFIKMGVDHYKKFLRRFCKTEIIELKRTHGGSVEEIVKRETEELKKRVLPGSLMVVMDRRGENLSSEEFAGFLKEVEMKGKD
;
A
#
# COMPACT_ATOMS: atom_id res chain seq x y z
N MET A 1 6.38 13.76 2.79
CA MET A 1 5.29 12.81 2.45
C MET A 1 5.54 11.46 3.14
N ARG A 2 4.50 10.86 3.62
CA ARG A 2 4.55 9.53 4.24
C ARG A 2 3.70 8.58 3.42
N ILE A 3 4.26 7.42 3.08
CA ILE A 3 3.56 6.40 2.30
C ILE A 3 3.49 5.12 3.12
N ARG A 4 2.30 4.59 3.30
CA ARG A 4 2.08 3.31 3.94
C ARG A 4 1.57 2.32 2.89
N ILE A 5 2.33 1.26 2.67
CA ILE A 5 1.96 0.20 1.73
C ILE A 5 1.48 -0.99 2.53
N VAL A 6 0.22 -1.36 2.33
CA VAL A 6 -0.39 -2.49 3.05
C VAL A 6 -0.59 -3.63 2.06
N VAL A 7 -0.03 -4.79 2.38
CA VAL A 7 -0.13 -5.97 1.53
C VAL A 7 -0.86 -7.09 2.25
N GLY A 8 -1.65 -7.86 1.50
CA GLY A 8 -2.37 -9.01 2.05
C GLY A 8 -1.50 -10.25 2.06
N GLY A 9 -0.92 -10.53 3.20
CA GLY A 9 -0.07 -11.70 3.38
C GLY A 9 1.40 -11.35 3.51
N LYS A 10 2.21 -12.39 3.71
CA LYS A 10 3.64 -12.23 3.91
C LYS A 10 4.36 -12.15 2.57
N LEU A 11 5.26 -11.21 2.43
CA LEU A 11 6.08 -11.08 1.22
C LEU A 11 7.08 -12.22 1.12
N ASP A 12 7.25 -12.73 -0.09
CA ASP A 12 8.31 -13.68 -0.40
C ASP A 12 9.67 -13.04 -0.13
N ASN A 13 10.63 -13.81 0.37
CA ASN A 13 11.97 -13.29 0.70
C ASN A 13 12.66 -12.62 -0.48
N PHE A 14 12.51 -13.16 -1.67
CA PHE A 14 13.08 -12.58 -2.88
C PHE A 14 12.48 -11.21 -3.18
N ILE A 15 11.17 -11.10 -3.09
CA ILE A 15 10.45 -9.84 -3.31
C ILE A 15 10.80 -8.85 -2.22
N LYS A 16 10.89 -9.31 -0.98
CA LYS A 16 11.25 -8.47 0.17
C LYS A 16 12.64 -7.85 0.02
N MET A 17 13.59 -8.58 -0.51
CA MET A 17 14.93 -8.03 -0.77
C MET A 17 14.90 -6.90 -1.78
N GLY A 18 14.12 -7.06 -2.86
CA GLY A 18 13.94 -6.02 -3.87
C GLY A 18 13.24 -4.79 -3.31
N VAL A 19 12.21 -5.00 -2.52
CA VAL A 19 11.47 -3.92 -1.86
C VAL A 19 12.39 -3.13 -0.92
N ASP A 20 13.18 -3.82 -0.10
CA ASP A 20 14.11 -3.18 0.83
C ASP A 20 15.16 -2.36 0.08
N HIS A 21 15.62 -2.86 -1.06
CA HIS A 21 16.56 -2.15 -1.91
C HIS A 21 15.99 -0.81 -2.39
N TYR A 22 14.80 -0.84 -2.97
CA TYR A 22 14.15 0.39 -3.45
C TYR A 22 13.75 1.33 -2.31
N LYS A 23 13.39 0.78 -1.17
CA LYS A 23 13.03 1.57 0.01
C LYS A 23 14.17 2.47 0.46
N LYS A 24 15.42 2.01 0.33
CA LYS A 24 16.59 2.81 0.66
C LYS A 24 16.72 4.05 -0.21
N PHE A 25 16.38 3.95 -1.49
CA PHE A 25 16.39 5.09 -2.41
C PHE A 25 15.28 6.08 -2.09
N LEU A 26 14.14 5.60 -1.63
CA LEU A 26 12.99 6.45 -1.32
C LEU A 26 13.16 7.28 -0.06
N ARG A 27 14.10 6.95 0.81
CA ARG A 27 14.33 7.67 2.07
C ARG A 27 14.53 9.17 1.89
N ARG A 28 15.12 9.57 0.79
CA ARG A 28 15.39 10.99 0.51
C ARG A 28 14.11 11.77 0.19
N PHE A 29 13.08 11.08 -0.25
CA PHE A 29 11.87 11.71 -0.78
C PHE A 29 10.67 11.56 0.14
N CYS A 30 10.56 10.44 0.80
CA CYS A 30 9.41 10.16 1.64
C CYS A 30 9.73 9.09 2.68
N LYS A 31 8.91 9.05 3.71
CA LYS A 31 8.96 7.99 4.70
C LYS A 31 8.03 6.88 4.23
N THR A 32 8.60 5.70 4.02
CA THR A 32 7.85 4.54 3.50
C THR A 32 7.78 3.45 4.56
N GLU A 33 6.60 2.90 4.74
CA GLU A 33 6.35 1.84 5.68
C GLU A 33 5.57 0.74 4.97
N ILE A 34 5.96 -0.52 5.19
CA ILE A 34 5.28 -1.66 4.59
C ILE A 34 4.68 -2.51 5.70
N ILE A 35 3.38 -2.75 5.60
CA ILE A 35 2.64 -3.54 6.57
C ILE A 35 2.11 -4.79 5.90
N GLU A 36 2.49 -5.95 6.43
CA GLU A 36 2.00 -7.24 5.97
C GLU A 36 0.80 -7.64 6.83
N LEU A 37 -0.37 -7.78 6.21
CA LEU A 37 -1.56 -8.24 6.90
C LEU A 37 -1.58 -9.76 6.95
N LYS A 38 -1.92 -10.31 8.10
CA LYS A 38 -2.06 -11.74 8.27
C LYS A 38 -3.26 -12.24 7.47
N ARG A 39 -3.05 -13.28 6.67
CA ARG A 39 -4.14 -13.89 5.90
C ARG A 39 -5.12 -14.59 6.83
N THR A 40 -6.41 -14.42 6.52
CA THR A 40 -7.48 -15.08 7.23
C THR A 40 -7.74 -16.45 6.60
N HIS A 41 -7.83 -17.47 7.43
CA HIS A 41 -8.14 -18.84 7.01
C HIS A 41 -9.50 -19.26 7.55
N GLY A 42 -10.20 -20.08 6.77
CA GLY A 42 -11.49 -20.63 7.17
C GLY A 42 -12.66 -19.68 6.90
N GLY A 43 -13.83 -20.25 6.71
CA GLY A 43 -15.04 -19.52 6.38
C GLY A 43 -15.26 -19.37 4.89
N SER A 44 -16.34 -18.69 4.53
CA SER A 44 -16.67 -18.40 3.14
C SER A 44 -15.77 -17.28 2.60
N VAL A 45 -15.73 -17.16 1.27
CA VAL A 45 -15.00 -16.06 0.62
C VAL A 45 -15.51 -14.71 1.12
N GLU A 46 -16.81 -14.56 1.29
CA GLU A 46 -17.41 -13.32 1.79
C GLU A 46 -16.93 -12.98 3.20
N GLU A 47 -16.86 -13.98 4.08
CA GLU A 47 -16.38 -13.78 5.44
C GLU A 47 -14.91 -13.40 5.49
N ILE A 48 -14.09 -14.05 4.64
CA ILE A 48 -12.66 -13.76 4.54
C ILE A 48 -12.45 -12.33 4.06
N VAL A 49 -13.15 -11.94 3.01
CA VAL A 49 -13.05 -10.57 2.46
C VAL A 49 -13.46 -9.55 3.50
N LYS A 50 -14.52 -9.82 4.25
CA LYS A 50 -15.00 -8.91 5.30
C LYS A 50 -13.95 -8.72 6.38
N ARG A 51 -13.35 -9.80 6.89
CA ARG A 51 -12.33 -9.72 7.93
C ARG A 51 -11.07 -9.02 7.46
N GLU A 52 -10.63 -9.33 6.24
CA GLU A 52 -9.45 -8.69 5.67
C GLU A 52 -9.68 -7.20 5.43
N THR A 53 -10.89 -6.83 5.01
CA THR A 53 -11.26 -5.43 4.84
C THR A 53 -11.23 -4.68 6.16
N GLU A 54 -11.73 -5.29 7.23
CA GLU A 54 -11.69 -4.68 8.56
C GLU A 54 -10.28 -4.49 9.06
N GLU A 55 -9.39 -5.47 8.85
CA GLU A 55 -7.98 -5.35 9.20
C GLU A 55 -7.29 -4.24 8.41
N LEU A 56 -7.60 -4.14 7.13
CA LEU A 56 -7.08 -3.08 6.27
C LEU A 56 -7.49 -1.71 6.80
N LYS A 57 -8.76 -1.55 7.15
CA LYS A 57 -9.29 -0.28 7.66
C LYS A 57 -8.58 0.18 8.93
N LYS A 58 -8.19 -0.75 9.79
CA LYS A 58 -7.45 -0.43 11.02
C LYS A 58 -6.07 0.16 10.74
N ARG A 59 -5.52 -0.09 9.57
CA ARG A 59 -4.19 0.37 9.17
C ARG A 59 -4.22 1.71 8.43
N VAL A 60 -5.40 2.21 8.10
CA VAL A 60 -5.54 3.49 7.43
C VAL A 60 -5.52 4.61 8.48
N LEU A 61 -4.59 5.55 8.31
CA LEU A 61 -4.49 6.68 9.22
C LEU A 61 -5.53 7.74 8.87
N PRO A 62 -6.16 8.37 9.88
CA PRO A 62 -7.09 9.47 9.63
C PRO A 62 -6.44 10.59 8.82
N GLY A 63 -7.18 11.11 7.87
CA GLY A 63 -6.71 12.22 7.04
C GLY A 63 -5.82 11.81 5.88
N SER A 64 -5.46 10.54 5.78
CA SER A 64 -4.65 10.05 4.67
C SER A 64 -5.51 9.76 3.43
N LEU A 65 -4.88 9.82 2.26
CA LEU A 65 -5.52 9.41 1.01
C LEU A 65 -5.26 7.92 0.80
N MET A 66 -6.33 7.17 0.58
CA MET A 66 -6.23 5.73 0.32
C MET A 66 -6.21 5.47 -1.17
N VAL A 67 -5.18 4.77 -1.63
CA VAL A 67 -5.05 4.35 -3.03
C VAL A 67 -5.13 2.84 -3.09
N VAL A 68 -6.10 2.31 -3.83
CA VAL A 68 -6.29 0.87 -3.98
C VAL A 68 -5.70 0.41 -5.30
N MET A 69 -4.77 -0.55 -5.21
CA MET A 69 -4.13 -1.14 -6.38
C MET A 69 -4.93 -2.36 -6.81
N ASP A 70 -5.73 -2.23 -7.85
CA ASP A 70 -6.61 -3.28 -8.36
C ASP A 70 -6.42 -3.39 -9.87
N ARG A 71 -6.37 -4.63 -10.36
CA ARG A 71 -6.25 -4.91 -11.80
C ARG A 71 -7.38 -4.30 -12.64
N ARG A 72 -8.52 -4.03 -12.00
CA ARG A 72 -9.69 -3.42 -12.65
C ARG A 72 -9.65 -1.90 -12.64
N GLY A 73 -8.65 -1.34 -11.98
CA GLY A 73 -8.48 0.08 -11.90
C GLY A 73 -7.80 0.66 -13.14
N GLU A 74 -7.53 1.95 -13.08
CA GLU A 74 -6.85 2.65 -14.13
C GLU A 74 -5.39 2.21 -14.23
N ASN A 75 -4.93 1.92 -15.44
CA ASN A 75 -3.56 1.49 -15.65
C ASN A 75 -2.65 2.70 -15.88
N LEU A 76 -1.78 2.96 -14.91
CA LEU A 76 -0.87 4.10 -14.96
C LEU A 76 0.56 3.65 -15.23
N SER A 77 1.29 4.42 -16.02
CA SER A 77 2.73 4.24 -16.17
C SER A 77 3.42 4.69 -14.87
N SER A 78 4.70 4.35 -14.71
CA SER A 78 5.48 4.80 -13.56
C SER A 78 5.55 6.33 -13.49
N GLU A 79 5.64 6.98 -14.65
CA GLU A 79 5.68 8.44 -14.74
C GLU A 79 4.36 9.07 -14.35
N GLU A 80 3.25 8.50 -14.81
CA GLU A 80 1.91 8.97 -14.45
C GLU A 80 1.65 8.80 -12.96
N PHE A 81 2.08 7.67 -12.39
CA PHE A 81 1.94 7.41 -10.97
C PHE A 81 2.76 8.40 -10.14
N ALA A 82 4.00 8.68 -10.57
CA ALA A 82 4.84 9.67 -9.91
C ALA A 82 4.21 11.06 -9.94
N GLY A 83 3.59 11.44 -11.07
CA GLY A 83 2.84 12.68 -11.19
C GLY A 83 1.66 12.76 -10.25
N PHE A 84 0.94 11.65 -10.09
CA PHE A 84 -0.16 11.55 -9.15
C PHE A 84 0.32 11.78 -7.70
N LEU A 85 1.43 11.14 -7.31
CA LEU A 85 1.99 11.31 -5.97
C LEU A 85 2.42 12.76 -5.72
N LYS A 86 2.98 13.40 -6.72
CA LYS A 86 3.38 14.80 -6.62
C LYS A 86 2.19 15.72 -6.38
N GLU A 87 1.08 15.48 -7.07
CA GLU A 87 -0.15 16.23 -6.86
C GLU A 87 -0.68 16.05 -5.44
N VAL A 88 -0.67 14.82 -4.93
CA VAL A 88 -1.10 14.51 -3.58
C VAL A 88 -0.25 15.27 -2.56
N GLU A 89 1.06 15.28 -2.76
CA GLU A 89 1.99 16.00 -1.89
C GLU A 89 1.73 17.51 -1.91
N MET A 90 1.51 18.07 -3.09
CA MET A 90 1.22 19.50 -3.24
C MET A 90 -0.08 19.92 -2.57
N LYS A 91 -1.05 19.00 -2.48
CA LYS A 91 -2.32 19.26 -1.78
C LYS A 91 -2.22 19.05 -0.28
N GLY A 92 -1.04 18.71 0.25
CA GLY A 92 -0.84 18.49 1.67
C GLY A 92 -1.39 17.19 2.22
N LYS A 93 -1.65 16.21 1.36
CA LYS A 93 -2.08 14.87 1.78
C LYS A 93 -0.88 13.95 2.00
N ASP A 94 -0.98 13.08 2.97
CA ASP A 94 0.01 12.03 3.23
C ASP A 94 -0.41 10.67 2.70
#